data_fd08f9792c9dc68f74de85848dc43bcb
#
_entry.id   fd08f9792c9dc68f74de85848dc43bcb
#
_cell.length_a   1.000
_cell.length_b   1.000
_cell.length_c   1.000
_cell.angle_alpha   90.00
_cell.angle_beta   90.00
_cell.angle_gamma   90.00
#
_symmetry.space_group_name_H-M   'P 1'
#
loop_
_entity.id
_entity.type
_entity.pdbx_description
1 polymer ?
#
loop_
_entity_poly.entity_id
_entity_poly.type
_entity_poly.pdbx_seq_one_letter_code
_entity_poly.pdbx_strand_id
1 'polypeptide(L)'
;KSRSRGLGDVYKRQFIGAAEGGPCKDYGECDDFKYSLNDFESLQRGAATYINYCYGCHSLKYSRWGRVAKDLKIPEDIFFENLVFDKSIKPGDLMTGSMPAEESAKWFGVAPPDLTLVSRYKGDDWIYSYLRAYYEDSSKQYGVNNLVYPGTAMPNVLLALQGNQRLVCKDVPIIARNGGQKRDENGITITEEKCGFLEVENGTGKLSKEEFDSLIYDLTNFLVYVGEPAKATRERIGWYVVFYFLIFTALSSLLYREFHKDYNKH
;
A
#
# COMPACT_ATOMS: atom_id res chain seq x y z
N LYS A 1 -16.74 8.97 41.86
CA LYS A 1 -15.40 9.50 41.54
C LYS A 1 -15.19 9.49 40.00
N SER A 2 -15.37 10.64 39.40
CA SER A 2 -14.94 10.88 37.98
C SER A 2 -13.42 10.80 37.93
N ARG A 3 -12.87 9.78 37.26
CA ARG A 3 -11.44 9.72 36.90
C ARG A 3 -11.23 10.67 35.73
N SER A 4 -10.58 11.80 35.94
CA SER A 4 -10.04 12.61 34.88
C SER A 4 -8.99 11.79 34.12
N ARG A 5 -9.23 11.51 32.85
CA ARG A 5 -8.22 10.92 31.96
C ARG A 5 -7.14 12.00 31.76
N GLY A 6 -5.93 11.73 32.19
CA GLY A 6 -4.84 12.67 32.09
C GLY A 6 -4.53 12.99 30.62
N LEU A 7 -4.16 14.25 30.32
CA LEU A 7 -3.73 14.72 29.00
C LEU A 7 -2.65 13.83 28.33
N GLY A 8 -1.87 13.08 29.13
CA GLY A 8 -0.87 12.13 28.64
C GLY A 8 -1.42 10.94 27.85
N ASP A 9 -2.66 10.49 28.12
CA ASP A 9 -3.27 9.38 27.38
C ASP A 9 -3.85 9.80 26.04
N VAL A 10 -4.20 11.07 25.87
CA VAL A 10 -4.67 11.64 24.61
C VAL A 10 -3.49 11.85 23.66
N TYR A 11 -2.33 12.31 24.15
CA TYR A 11 -1.13 12.49 23.33
C TYR A 11 -0.49 11.15 22.89
N LYS A 12 -0.52 10.10 23.71
CA LYS A 12 -0.03 8.77 23.30
C LYS A 12 -0.80 8.18 22.11
N ARG A 13 -2.09 8.52 21.95
CA ARG A 13 -2.90 8.04 20.81
C ARG A 13 -2.68 8.85 19.53
N GLN A 14 -2.11 10.04 19.60
CA GLN A 14 -1.85 10.88 18.42
C GLN A 14 -0.52 10.59 17.73
N PHE A 15 0.43 9.92 18.40
CA PHE A 15 1.72 9.53 17.81
C PHE A 15 1.76 8.09 17.26
N ILE A 16 0.69 7.30 17.41
CA ILE A 16 0.54 5.98 16.79
C ILE A 16 -0.36 6.14 15.56
N GLY A 17 0.14 6.81 14.55
CA GLY A 17 -0.55 7.04 13.29
C GLY A 17 0.36 6.99 12.08
N ALA A 18 1.49 6.27 12.15
CA ALA A 18 1.95 5.54 10.98
C ALA A 18 0.91 4.42 10.81
N ALA A 19 0.21 4.35 9.67
CA ALA A 19 -0.62 3.22 9.37
C ALA A 19 0.27 1.97 9.41
N GLU A 20 0.29 1.30 10.56
CA GLU A 20 0.70 -0.09 10.60
C GLU A 20 -0.28 -0.77 9.68
N GLY A 21 0.20 -1.36 8.60
CA GLY A 21 -0.59 -2.09 7.64
C GLY A 21 -1.53 -2.99 8.39
N GLY A 22 -2.83 -2.95 8.05
CA GLY A 22 -3.81 -3.78 8.72
C GLY A 22 -3.32 -5.23 8.69
N PRO A 23 -3.61 -6.04 9.72
CA PRO A 23 -3.11 -7.40 9.78
C PRO A 23 -3.51 -8.15 8.51
N CYS A 24 -2.55 -8.84 7.90
CA CYS A 24 -2.78 -9.69 6.74
C CYS A 24 -3.46 -11.02 7.11
N LYS A 25 -4.35 -10.98 8.07
CA LYS A 25 -5.21 -12.06 8.58
C LYS A 25 -4.63 -13.48 8.37
N ASP A 26 -5.23 -14.24 7.46
CA ASP A 26 -4.84 -15.64 7.21
C ASP A 26 -3.57 -15.77 6.37
N TYR A 27 -3.08 -14.66 5.77
CA TYR A 27 -1.81 -14.60 5.07
C TYR A 27 -0.60 -14.63 6.03
N GLY A 28 -0.79 -14.22 7.28
CA GLY A 28 0.26 -14.07 8.28
C GLY A 28 0.79 -12.64 8.34
N GLU A 29 2.12 -12.46 8.19
CA GLU A 29 2.70 -11.13 8.04
C GLU A 29 2.54 -10.65 6.59
N CYS A 30 2.25 -9.35 6.40
CA CYS A 30 2.26 -8.76 5.07
C CYS A 30 3.68 -8.74 4.51
N ASP A 31 3.79 -8.87 3.18
CA ASP A 31 5.07 -8.72 2.50
C ASP A 31 5.60 -7.29 2.67
N ASP A 32 6.88 -7.15 3.06
CA ASP A 32 7.53 -5.84 3.27
C ASP A 32 7.65 -5.10 1.92
N PHE A 33 7.01 -3.95 1.80
CA PHE A 33 7.00 -3.14 0.59
C PHE A 33 7.85 -1.88 0.76
N LYS A 34 8.80 -1.67 -0.16
CA LYS A 34 9.67 -0.49 -0.17
C LYS A 34 9.32 0.39 -1.36
N TYR A 35 8.57 1.46 -1.12
CA TYR A 35 8.24 2.42 -2.18
C TYR A 35 9.45 3.21 -2.68
N SER A 36 9.39 3.66 -3.94
CA SER A 36 10.36 4.55 -4.55
C SER A 36 9.66 5.67 -5.32
N LEU A 37 9.39 6.80 -4.66
CA LEU A 37 8.68 7.93 -5.28
C LEU A 37 9.54 8.76 -6.24
N ASN A 38 10.83 8.44 -6.37
CA ASN A 38 11.74 9.05 -7.35
C ASN A 38 11.94 8.18 -8.59
N ASP A 39 11.41 6.96 -8.60
CA ASP A 39 11.38 6.07 -9.76
C ASP A 39 10.16 6.41 -10.62
N PHE A 40 10.33 7.39 -11.52
CA PHE A 40 9.24 7.86 -12.37
C PHE A 40 8.78 6.79 -13.37
N GLU A 41 9.64 5.90 -13.80
CA GLU A 41 9.26 4.81 -14.70
C GLU A 41 8.31 3.83 -14.01
N SER A 42 8.60 3.45 -12.77
CA SER A 42 7.71 2.65 -11.93
C SER A 42 6.37 3.34 -11.73
N LEU A 43 6.37 4.63 -11.37
CA LEU A 43 5.14 5.41 -11.17
C LEU A 43 4.30 5.51 -12.46
N GLN A 44 4.92 5.65 -13.62
CA GLN A 44 4.26 5.70 -14.93
C GLN A 44 3.62 4.36 -15.28
N ARG A 45 4.33 3.24 -15.11
CA ARG A 45 3.78 1.90 -15.32
C ARG A 45 2.65 1.60 -14.33
N GLY A 46 2.80 2.01 -13.07
CA GLY A 46 1.76 1.89 -12.04
C GLY A 46 0.50 2.68 -12.38
N ALA A 47 0.65 3.92 -12.87
CA ALA A 47 -0.46 4.75 -13.34
C ALA A 47 -1.19 4.10 -14.52
N ALA A 48 -0.45 3.59 -15.50
CA ALA A 48 -1.02 2.87 -16.63
C ALA A 48 -1.78 1.61 -16.18
N THR A 49 -1.22 0.84 -15.25
CA THR A 49 -1.88 -0.34 -14.66
C THR A 49 -3.16 0.06 -13.94
N TYR A 50 -3.13 1.12 -13.12
CA TYR A 50 -4.32 1.62 -12.43
C TYR A 50 -5.42 2.04 -13.42
N ILE A 51 -5.09 2.80 -14.45
CA ILE A 51 -6.05 3.29 -15.42
C ILE A 51 -6.69 2.14 -16.21
N ASN A 52 -5.90 1.13 -16.58
CA ASN A 52 -6.38 0.01 -17.39
C ASN A 52 -7.20 -1.02 -16.59
N TYR A 53 -6.89 -1.25 -15.31
CA TYR A 53 -7.47 -2.36 -14.54
C TYR A 53 -8.31 -1.93 -13.35
N CYS A 54 -8.11 -0.73 -12.81
CA CYS A 54 -8.72 -0.31 -11.55
C CYS A 54 -9.70 0.86 -11.71
N TYR A 55 -9.38 1.83 -12.59
CA TYR A 55 -10.11 3.09 -12.74
C TYR A 55 -11.59 2.89 -13.12
N GLY A 56 -11.92 1.84 -13.86
CA GLY A 56 -13.32 1.54 -14.21
C GLY A 56 -14.24 1.39 -12.99
N CYS A 57 -13.70 0.88 -11.88
CA CYS A 57 -14.45 0.63 -10.64
C CYS A 57 -14.06 1.59 -9.50
N HIS A 58 -12.78 1.96 -9.40
CA HIS A 58 -12.23 2.75 -8.30
C HIS A 58 -11.87 4.16 -8.73
N SER A 59 -12.31 5.14 -7.96
CA SER A 59 -11.93 6.54 -8.14
C SER A 59 -10.65 6.90 -7.39
N LEU A 60 -9.99 7.98 -7.83
CA LEU A 60 -9.00 8.76 -7.08
C LEU A 60 -9.56 10.18 -6.90
N LYS A 61 -10.55 10.35 -6.04
CA LYS A 61 -11.38 11.57 -5.92
C LYS A 61 -10.61 12.84 -5.56
N TYR A 62 -9.41 12.72 -5.00
CA TYR A 62 -8.59 13.87 -4.63
C TYR A 62 -7.44 14.12 -5.62
N SER A 63 -7.35 13.32 -6.70
CA SER A 63 -6.34 13.47 -7.75
C SER A 63 -6.95 14.10 -9.00
N ARG A 64 -6.18 14.94 -9.68
CA ARG A 64 -6.56 15.53 -10.98
C ARG A 64 -5.69 14.96 -12.08
N TRP A 65 -6.27 14.71 -13.23
CA TRP A 65 -5.59 14.13 -14.39
C TRP A 65 -4.33 14.87 -14.78
N GLY A 66 -4.40 16.18 -15.00
CA GLY A 66 -3.24 16.98 -15.39
C GLY A 66 -2.19 17.07 -14.28
N ARG A 67 -2.59 16.99 -13.00
CA ARG A 67 -1.64 16.96 -11.90
C ARG A 67 -0.84 15.65 -11.90
N VAL A 68 -1.49 14.52 -12.10
CA VAL A 68 -0.83 13.22 -12.17
C VAL A 68 0.13 13.18 -13.36
N ALA A 69 -0.30 13.61 -14.57
CA ALA A 69 0.57 13.69 -15.75
C ALA A 69 1.84 14.50 -15.44
N LYS A 70 1.68 15.70 -14.88
CA LYS A 70 2.79 16.59 -14.53
C LYS A 70 3.76 16.00 -13.51
N ASP A 71 3.22 15.45 -12.42
CA ASP A 71 4.04 14.90 -11.33
C ASP A 71 4.82 13.65 -11.77
N LEU A 72 4.23 12.85 -12.67
CA LEU A 72 4.86 11.68 -13.28
C LEU A 72 5.80 12.03 -14.45
N LYS A 73 5.95 13.31 -14.78
CA LYS A 73 6.78 13.82 -15.90
C LYS A 73 6.38 13.24 -17.25
N ILE A 74 5.10 12.94 -17.46
CA ILE A 74 4.57 12.56 -18.77
C ILE A 74 4.07 13.83 -19.46
N PRO A 75 4.45 14.12 -20.74
CA PRO A 75 3.85 15.21 -21.49
C PRO A 75 2.33 15.07 -21.52
N GLU A 76 1.62 16.17 -21.30
CA GLU A 76 0.16 16.15 -21.09
C GLU A 76 -0.57 15.59 -22.32
N ASP A 77 -0.16 15.95 -23.54
CA ASP A 77 -0.68 15.43 -24.78
C ASP A 77 -0.54 13.91 -24.89
N ILE A 78 0.66 13.38 -24.60
CA ILE A 78 0.94 11.94 -24.59
C ILE A 78 0.10 11.22 -23.54
N PHE A 79 -0.03 11.80 -22.33
CA PHE A 79 -0.83 11.22 -21.25
C PHE A 79 -2.31 11.13 -21.66
N PHE A 80 -2.89 12.22 -22.18
CA PHE A 80 -4.29 12.28 -22.57
C PHE A 80 -4.61 11.45 -23.81
N GLU A 81 -3.67 11.35 -24.75
CA GLU A 81 -3.85 10.54 -25.94
C GLU A 81 -3.89 9.04 -25.63
N ASN A 82 -2.99 8.57 -24.75
CA ASN A 82 -2.74 7.14 -24.54
C ASN A 82 -3.43 6.55 -23.31
N LEU A 83 -3.70 7.34 -22.26
CA LEU A 83 -4.21 6.84 -20.98
C LEU A 83 -5.61 7.35 -20.64
N VAL A 84 -6.12 8.40 -21.30
CA VAL A 84 -7.45 8.92 -21.03
C VAL A 84 -8.41 8.51 -22.14
N PHE A 85 -9.21 7.48 -21.86
CA PHE A 85 -10.09 6.89 -22.87
C PHE A 85 -11.30 7.76 -23.19
N ASP A 86 -11.85 8.47 -22.20
CA ASP A 86 -12.94 9.43 -22.40
C ASP A 86 -12.37 10.80 -22.80
N LYS A 87 -12.55 11.17 -24.05
CA LYS A 87 -12.04 12.42 -24.62
C LYS A 87 -12.76 13.68 -24.13
N SER A 88 -13.82 13.56 -23.35
CA SER A 88 -14.48 14.68 -22.67
C SER A 88 -13.73 15.15 -21.42
N ILE A 89 -12.88 14.31 -20.84
CA ILE A 89 -12.10 14.59 -19.64
C ILE A 89 -11.03 15.64 -19.91
N LYS A 90 -10.93 16.61 -19.03
CA LYS A 90 -9.98 17.73 -19.10
C LYS A 90 -8.90 17.58 -18.02
N PRO A 91 -7.72 18.20 -18.18
CA PRO A 91 -6.64 18.15 -17.19
C PRO A 91 -7.03 18.58 -15.77
N GLY A 92 -7.98 19.52 -15.68
CA GLY A 92 -8.51 20.00 -14.38
C GLY A 92 -9.49 19.06 -13.69
N ASP A 93 -9.99 18.04 -14.37
CA ASP A 93 -11.01 17.15 -13.81
C ASP A 93 -10.42 16.18 -12.79
N LEU A 94 -11.27 15.74 -11.86
CA LEU A 94 -10.91 14.74 -10.87
C LEU A 94 -10.94 13.35 -11.50
N MET A 95 -10.09 12.46 -11.01
CA MET A 95 -10.03 11.06 -11.46
C MET A 95 -11.16 10.25 -10.81
N THR A 96 -12.40 10.56 -11.21
CA THR A 96 -13.60 9.90 -10.70
C THR A 96 -13.95 8.73 -11.60
N GLY A 97 -13.97 7.52 -11.05
CA GLY A 97 -14.35 6.31 -11.79
C GLY A 97 -15.79 6.40 -12.35
N SER A 98 -16.01 5.71 -13.44
CA SER A 98 -17.28 5.75 -14.17
C SER A 98 -18.40 4.93 -13.51
N MET A 99 -18.06 4.04 -12.57
CA MET A 99 -19.03 3.15 -11.93
C MET A 99 -19.82 3.87 -10.82
N PRO A 100 -21.17 3.99 -10.93
CA PRO A 100 -22.01 4.59 -9.90
C PRO A 100 -22.00 3.75 -8.62
N ALA A 101 -21.87 4.40 -7.45
CA ALA A 101 -21.78 3.70 -6.16
C ALA A 101 -23.02 2.87 -5.83
N GLU A 102 -24.24 3.37 -6.16
CA GLU A 102 -25.50 2.66 -5.90
C GLU A 102 -25.63 1.39 -6.75
N GLU A 103 -25.27 1.48 -8.04
CA GLU A 103 -25.32 0.34 -8.94
C GLU A 103 -24.27 -0.72 -8.60
N SER A 104 -23.04 -0.28 -8.32
CA SER A 104 -21.96 -1.19 -7.93
C SER A 104 -22.26 -1.92 -6.61
N ALA A 105 -22.91 -1.25 -5.65
CA ALA A 105 -23.33 -1.90 -4.41
C ALA A 105 -24.38 -3.01 -4.66
N LYS A 106 -25.23 -2.87 -5.67
CA LYS A 106 -26.18 -3.95 -6.06
C LYS A 106 -25.44 -5.13 -6.69
N TRP A 107 -24.40 -4.88 -7.49
CA TRP A 107 -23.66 -5.94 -8.19
C TRP A 107 -22.67 -6.70 -7.29
N PHE A 108 -21.97 -5.97 -6.42
CA PHE A 108 -20.88 -6.52 -5.62
C PHE A 108 -21.23 -6.67 -4.12
N GLY A 109 -22.44 -6.24 -3.71
CA GLY A 109 -22.82 -6.19 -2.30
C GLY A 109 -22.23 -4.99 -1.54
N VAL A 110 -21.22 -4.32 -2.11
CA VAL A 110 -20.55 -3.13 -1.57
C VAL A 110 -20.03 -2.27 -2.72
N ALA A 111 -20.11 -0.95 -2.57
CA ALA A 111 -19.51 -0.05 -3.55
C ALA A 111 -17.98 -0.11 -3.49
N PRO A 112 -17.26 -0.16 -4.65
CA PRO A 112 -15.82 -0.07 -4.67
C PRO A 112 -15.33 1.20 -3.97
N PRO A 113 -14.40 1.08 -3.01
CA PRO A 113 -13.89 2.26 -2.28
C PRO A 113 -13.04 3.15 -3.18
N ASP A 114 -12.98 4.44 -2.83
CA ASP A 114 -12.00 5.37 -3.38
C ASP A 114 -10.57 4.96 -2.94
N LEU A 115 -9.62 4.93 -3.88
CA LEU A 115 -8.26 4.49 -3.62
C LEU A 115 -7.27 5.62 -3.35
N THR A 116 -7.71 6.89 -3.37
CA THR A 116 -6.78 8.03 -3.17
C THR A 116 -5.94 7.89 -1.91
N LEU A 117 -6.56 7.50 -0.79
CA LEU A 117 -5.89 7.41 0.51
C LEU A 117 -5.68 5.97 0.99
N VAL A 118 -5.87 4.96 0.12
CA VAL A 118 -5.82 3.56 0.54
C VAL A 118 -4.47 3.17 1.16
N SER A 119 -3.36 3.66 0.60
CA SER A 119 -2.02 3.44 1.15
C SER A 119 -1.81 4.05 2.54
N ARG A 120 -2.59 5.09 2.87
CA ARG A 120 -2.52 5.78 4.16
C ARG A 120 -3.26 5.05 5.29
N TYR A 121 -4.40 4.42 5.00
CA TYR A 121 -5.22 3.78 6.04
C TYR A 121 -5.10 2.25 6.07
N LYS A 122 -4.74 1.61 4.96
CA LYS A 122 -4.46 0.16 4.91
C LYS A 122 -2.98 -0.16 5.04
N GLY A 123 -2.13 0.73 4.55
CA GLY A 123 -0.69 0.52 4.41
C GLY A 123 -0.33 0.01 3.01
N ASP A 124 0.89 0.31 2.59
CA ASP A 124 1.48 -0.11 1.33
C ASP A 124 1.78 -1.62 1.30
N ASP A 125 2.32 -2.19 2.39
CA ASP A 125 2.52 -3.63 2.58
C ASP A 125 1.22 -4.42 2.39
N TRP A 126 0.12 -3.90 2.95
CA TRP A 126 -1.19 -4.52 2.83
C TRP A 126 -1.70 -4.54 1.38
N ILE A 127 -1.56 -3.42 0.64
CA ILE A 127 -2.00 -3.33 -0.76
C ILE A 127 -1.20 -4.31 -1.62
N TYR A 128 0.13 -4.31 -1.44
CA TYR A 128 1.03 -5.17 -2.19
C TYR A 128 0.73 -6.65 -1.96
N SER A 129 0.51 -7.04 -0.70
CA SER A 129 0.15 -8.42 -0.34
C SER A 129 -1.26 -8.78 -0.81
N TYR A 130 -2.25 -7.87 -0.64
CA TYR A 130 -3.63 -8.10 -1.03
C TYR A 130 -3.80 -8.41 -2.52
N LEU A 131 -3.17 -7.62 -3.38
CA LEU A 131 -3.30 -7.81 -4.84
C LEU A 131 -2.64 -9.10 -5.34
N ARG A 132 -1.74 -9.70 -4.56
CA ARG A 132 -1.03 -10.95 -4.89
C ARG A 132 -1.64 -12.18 -4.23
N ALA A 133 -2.54 -12.02 -3.28
CA ALA A 133 -3.05 -13.08 -2.41
C ALA A 133 -4.40 -13.66 -2.84
N TYR A 134 -4.86 -13.42 -4.06
CA TYR A 134 -6.06 -14.04 -4.61
C TYR A 134 -5.82 -15.51 -4.93
N TYR A 135 -6.80 -16.37 -4.66
CA TYR A 135 -6.78 -17.80 -5.00
C TYR A 135 -8.17 -18.30 -5.40
N GLU A 136 -8.22 -19.42 -6.12
CA GLU A 136 -9.46 -20.07 -6.53
C GLU A 136 -10.23 -20.60 -5.32
N ASP A 137 -11.50 -20.22 -5.20
CA ASP A 137 -12.43 -20.67 -4.17
C ASP A 137 -13.84 -20.75 -4.76
N SER A 138 -14.25 -21.93 -5.21
CA SER A 138 -15.55 -22.16 -5.83
C SER A 138 -16.75 -21.93 -4.89
N SER A 139 -16.51 -21.82 -3.59
CA SER A 139 -17.56 -21.48 -2.61
C SER A 139 -17.95 -19.99 -2.63
N LYS A 140 -17.19 -19.15 -3.30
CA LYS A 140 -17.40 -17.71 -3.37
C LYS A 140 -18.10 -17.29 -4.65
N GLN A 141 -18.81 -16.16 -4.58
CA GLN A 141 -19.64 -15.63 -5.68
C GLN A 141 -18.86 -15.46 -7.00
N TYR A 142 -17.59 -15.05 -6.93
CA TYR A 142 -16.74 -14.83 -8.11
C TYR A 142 -15.72 -15.94 -8.33
N GLY A 143 -15.87 -17.10 -7.66
CA GLY A 143 -14.95 -18.22 -7.78
C GLY A 143 -13.56 -17.97 -7.20
N VAL A 144 -13.37 -16.88 -6.46
CA VAL A 144 -12.09 -16.47 -5.88
C VAL A 144 -12.25 -15.99 -4.45
N ASN A 145 -11.18 -16.12 -3.66
CA ASN A 145 -11.06 -15.58 -2.32
C ASN A 145 -9.67 -14.93 -2.16
N ASN A 146 -9.39 -14.37 -0.99
CA ASN A 146 -8.12 -13.69 -0.75
C ASN A 146 -7.63 -13.97 0.67
N LEU A 147 -6.35 -14.32 0.82
CA LEU A 147 -5.77 -14.64 2.14
C LEU A 147 -5.59 -13.40 3.02
N VAL A 148 -5.25 -12.26 2.43
CA VAL A 148 -5.06 -10.99 3.17
C VAL A 148 -6.39 -10.43 3.65
N TYR A 149 -7.44 -10.59 2.83
CA TYR A 149 -8.78 -10.14 3.18
C TYR A 149 -9.83 -11.20 2.82
N PRO A 150 -10.00 -12.23 3.66
CA PRO A 150 -10.94 -13.33 3.41
C PRO A 150 -12.37 -12.82 3.25
N GLY A 151 -13.07 -13.36 2.24
CA GLY A 151 -14.42 -12.94 1.92
C GLY A 151 -14.50 -11.59 1.17
N THR A 152 -13.44 -11.19 0.50
CA THR A 152 -13.43 -9.97 -0.33
C THR A 152 -14.56 -10.01 -1.38
N ALA A 153 -15.26 -8.88 -1.54
CA ALA A 153 -16.28 -8.69 -2.58
C ALA A 153 -15.67 -8.29 -3.94
N MET A 154 -14.40 -7.88 -3.97
CA MET A 154 -13.68 -7.53 -5.19
C MET A 154 -13.28 -8.82 -5.94
N PRO A 155 -13.68 -9.01 -7.22
CA PRO A 155 -13.19 -10.11 -8.03
C PRO A 155 -11.68 -9.95 -8.32
N ASN A 156 -11.00 -11.04 -8.70
CA ASN A 156 -9.61 -10.93 -9.17
C ASN A 156 -9.57 -10.33 -10.59
N VAL A 157 -9.47 -9.00 -10.67
CA VAL A 157 -9.41 -8.26 -11.95
C VAL A 157 -8.09 -8.47 -12.70
N LEU A 158 -7.08 -9.00 -12.02
CA LEU A 158 -5.75 -9.26 -12.59
C LEU A 158 -5.53 -10.75 -12.93
N LEU A 159 -6.57 -11.58 -12.84
CA LEU A 159 -6.50 -13.03 -13.07
C LEU A 159 -5.85 -13.38 -14.40
N ALA A 160 -6.19 -12.66 -15.48
CA ALA A 160 -5.62 -12.90 -16.80
C ALA A 160 -4.11 -12.63 -16.89
N LEU A 161 -3.58 -11.80 -16.00
CA LEU A 161 -2.15 -11.50 -15.90
C LEU A 161 -1.47 -12.47 -14.94
N GLN A 162 -2.03 -12.69 -13.76
CA GLN A 162 -1.50 -13.54 -12.71
C GLN A 162 -1.57 -15.04 -13.06
N GLY A 163 -2.69 -15.46 -13.62
CA GLY A 163 -3.05 -16.89 -13.78
C GLY A 163 -3.83 -17.42 -12.58
N ASN A 164 -4.27 -18.68 -12.71
CA ASN A 164 -5.01 -19.38 -11.68
C ASN A 164 -4.08 -19.72 -10.51
N GLN A 165 -4.39 -19.19 -9.34
CA GLN A 165 -3.62 -19.42 -8.12
C GLN A 165 -4.44 -20.29 -7.16
N ARG A 166 -3.80 -21.32 -6.61
CA ARG A 166 -4.43 -22.27 -5.68
C ARG A 166 -3.77 -22.22 -4.32
N LEU A 167 -4.57 -22.57 -3.31
CA LEU A 167 -4.08 -22.73 -1.96
C LEU A 167 -3.56 -24.17 -1.80
N VAL A 168 -2.30 -24.30 -1.42
CA VAL A 168 -1.63 -25.60 -1.30
C VAL A 168 -1.02 -25.78 0.10
N CYS A 169 -0.86 -27.06 0.47
CA CYS A 169 -0.09 -27.45 1.66
C CYS A 169 1.32 -27.85 1.23
N LYS A 170 2.32 -27.49 2.03
CA LYS A 170 3.72 -27.84 1.81
C LYS A 170 4.35 -28.36 3.09
N ASP A 171 5.28 -29.32 2.95
CA ASP A 171 6.11 -29.76 4.03
C ASP A 171 7.17 -28.71 4.35
N VAL A 172 7.09 -28.09 5.53
CA VAL A 172 8.03 -27.06 5.99
C VAL A 172 8.92 -27.60 7.11
N PRO A 173 10.22 -27.25 7.13
CA PRO A 173 11.11 -27.64 8.20
C PRO A 173 10.67 -27.06 9.56
N ILE A 174 10.63 -27.88 10.61
CA ILE A 174 10.44 -27.39 11.96
C ILE A 174 11.70 -26.67 12.40
N ILE A 175 11.55 -25.40 12.84
CA ILE A 175 12.68 -24.63 13.35
C ILE A 175 12.86 -24.86 14.85
N ALA A 176 14.04 -25.26 15.25
CA ALA A 176 14.41 -25.43 16.64
C ALA A 176 14.61 -24.06 17.33
N ARG A 177 14.61 -24.05 18.70
CA ARG A 177 14.77 -22.79 19.48
C ARG A 177 16.07 -22.02 19.21
N ASN A 178 17.09 -22.66 18.65
CA ASN A 178 18.37 -22.06 18.25
C ASN A 178 18.36 -21.47 16.83
N GLY A 179 17.19 -21.44 16.14
CA GLY A 179 17.06 -20.93 14.78
C GLY A 179 17.46 -21.93 13.68
N GLY A 180 18.00 -23.13 14.02
CA GLY A 180 18.33 -24.17 13.07
C GLY A 180 17.15 -25.09 12.74
N GLN A 181 17.25 -25.87 11.64
CA GLN A 181 16.27 -26.90 11.31
C GLN A 181 16.37 -28.07 12.31
N LYS A 182 15.22 -28.51 12.84
CA LYS A 182 15.17 -29.69 13.70
C LYS A 182 15.43 -30.95 12.86
N ARG A 183 16.34 -31.82 13.34
CA ARG A 183 16.68 -33.09 12.69
C ARG A 183 16.38 -34.25 13.64
N ASP A 184 16.07 -35.40 13.03
CA ASP A 184 15.92 -36.66 13.76
C ASP A 184 17.29 -37.27 14.14
N GLU A 185 17.27 -38.45 14.77
CA GLU A 185 18.46 -39.20 15.19
C GLU A 185 19.34 -39.63 13.99
N ASN A 186 18.79 -39.70 12.76
CA ASN A 186 19.45 -40.05 11.53
C ASN A 186 19.95 -38.81 10.75
N GLY A 187 19.78 -37.61 11.28
CA GLY A 187 20.17 -36.36 10.63
C GLY A 187 19.18 -35.83 9.57
N ILE A 188 18.03 -36.48 9.41
CA ILE A 188 16.99 -36.07 8.47
C ILE A 188 16.19 -34.88 9.05
N THR A 189 15.96 -33.86 8.25
CA THR A 189 15.15 -32.68 8.67
C THR A 189 13.70 -33.11 8.93
N ILE A 190 13.23 -32.83 10.14
CA ILE A 190 11.83 -33.07 10.50
C ILE A 190 10.98 -31.96 9.89
N THR A 191 9.98 -32.34 9.08
CA THR A 191 9.03 -31.42 8.45
C THR A 191 7.65 -31.55 9.09
N GLU A 192 6.85 -30.50 9.01
CA GLU A 192 5.42 -30.51 9.30
C GLU A 192 4.66 -30.02 8.07
N GLU A 193 3.50 -30.62 7.78
CA GLU A 193 2.64 -30.14 6.71
C GLU A 193 1.99 -28.83 7.16
N LYS A 194 2.26 -27.76 6.40
CA LYS A 194 1.67 -26.45 6.62
C LYS A 194 0.89 -26.02 5.39
N CYS A 195 -0.39 -25.65 5.56
CA CYS A 195 -1.25 -25.15 4.51
C CYS A 195 -1.25 -23.61 4.51
N GLY A 196 -1.71 -22.99 3.41
CA GLY A 196 -1.77 -21.56 3.27
C GLY A 196 -0.74 -20.98 2.30
N PHE A 197 -0.04 -21.84 1.55
CA PHE A 197 0.84 -21.37 0.47
C PHE A 197 0.05 -21.17 -0.82
N LEU A 198 0.43 -20.12 -1.55
CA LEU A 198 -0.16 -19.80 -2.84
C LEU A 198 0.74 -20.32 -3.95
N GLU A 199 0.14 -20.99 -4.93
CA GLU A 199 0.86 -21.52 -6.09
C GLU A 199 0.08 -21.28 -7.37
N VAL A 200 0.74 -20.60 -8.33
CA VAL A 200 0.16 -20.30 -9.64
C VAL A 200 0.29 -21.51 -10.55
N GLU A 201 -0.80 -21.89 -11.21
CA GLU A 201 -0.81 -22.96 -12.21
C GLU A 201 -0.10 -22.47 -13.48
N ASN A 202 0.95 -23.21 -13.88
CA ASN A 202 1.79 -22.85 -15.02
C ASN A 202 0.99 -22.66 -16.33
N GLY A 203 1.26 -21.58 -17.03
CA GLY A 203 0.67 -21.31 -18.35
C GLY A 203 -0.76 -20.77 -18.32
N THR A 204 -1.33 -20.49 -17.14
CA THR A 204 -2.67 -19.90 -17.01
C THR A 204 -2.67 -18.37 -17.01
N GLY A 205 -1.56 -17.74 -16.64
CA GLY A 205 -1.34 -16.30 -16.66
C GLY A 205 -0.55 -15.83 -17.89
N LYS A 206 -0.71 -14.56 -18.24
CA LYS A 206 0.08 -13.91 -19.31
C LYS A 206 1.49 -13.54 -18.88
N LEU A 207 1.70 -13.33 -17.57
CA LEU A 207 2.96 -12.88 -16.99
C LEU A 207 3.59 -14.03 -16.18
N SER A 208 4.91 -14.05 -16.12
CA SER A 208 5.61 -14.84 -15.12
C SER A 208 5.34 -14.29 -13.71
N LYS A 209 5.68 -15.05 -12.69
CA LYS A 209 5.52 -14.62 -11.29
C LYS A 209 6.28 -13.31 -11.02
N GLU A 210 7.52 -13.23 -11.51
CA GLU A 210 8.41 -12.06 -11.33
C GLU A 210 7.88 -10.82 -12.06
N GLU A 211 7.35 -11.00 -13.28
CA GLU A 211 6.72 -9.90 -14.03
C GLU A 211 5.44 -9.43 -13.37
N PHE A 212 4.63 -10.35 -12.84
CA PHE A 212 3.44 -10.00 -12.09
C PHE A 212 3.78 -9.28 -10.78
N ASP A 213 4.75 -9.76 -10.02
CA ASP A 213 5.22 -9.11 -8.78
C ASP A 213 5.75 -7.70 -9.07
N SER A 214 6.46 -7.50 -10.20
CA SER A 214 6.91 -6.19 -10.65
C SER A 214 5.75 -5.26 -11.03
N LEU A 215 4.72 -5.77 -11.71
CA LEU A 215 3.52 -5.01 -12.05
C LEU A 215 2.77 -4.55 -10.79
N ILE A 216 2.62 -5.43 -9.80
CA ILE A 216 1.97 -5.09 -8.52
C ILE A 216 2.82 -4.11 -7.72
N TYR A 217 4.16 -4.22 -7.78
CA TYR A 217 5.07 -3.25 -7.20
C TYR A 217 4.83 -1.85 -7.78
N ASP A 218 4.84 -1.72 -9.09
CA ASP A 218 4.62 -0.45 -9.80
C ASP A 218 3.25 0.16 -9.45
N LEU A 219 2.19 -0.66 -9.46
CA LEU A 219 0.84 -0.25 -9.08
C LEU A 219 0.77 0.24 -7.64
N THR A 220 1.36 -0.50 -6.70
CA THR A 220 1.39 -0.12 -5.28
C THR A 220 2.18 1.16 -5.09
N ASN A 221 3.33 1.31 -5.76
CA ASN A 221 4.16 2.50 -5.72
C ASN A 221 3.40 3.75 -6.21
N PHE A 222 2.61 3.61 -7.28
CA PHE A 222 1.72 4.66 -7.76
C PHE A 222 0.63 5.01 -6.72
N LEU A 223 0.01 4.03 -6.07
CA LEU A 223 -1.00 4.28 -5.02
C LEU A 223 -0.40 4.95 -3.78
N VAL A 224 0.87 4.66 -3.44
CA VAL A 224 1.60 5.39 -2.39
C VAL A 224 1.81 6.86 -2.79
N TYR A 225 2.23 7.12 -4.05
CA TYR A 225 2.33 8.48 -4.58
C TYR A 225 0.99 9.20 -4.50
N VAL A 226 -0.10 8.57 -4.96
CA VAL A 226 -1.45 9.18 -4.95
C VAL A 226 -1.89 9.52 -3.52
N GLY A 227 -1.58 8.66 -2.56
CA GLY A 227 -1.92 8.86 -1.14
C GLY A 227 -1.23 10.07 -0.50
N GLU A 228 -0.05 10.45 -0.98
CA GLU A 228 0.70 11.63 -0.53
C GLU A 228 1.66 12.13 -1.62
N PRO A 229 1.18 12.89 -2.63
CA PRO A 229 2.03 13.38 -3.73
C PRO A 229 3.20 14.25 -3.28
N ALA A 230 3.08 14.90 -2.12
CA ALA A 230 4.14 15.75 -1.56
C ALA A 230 5.18 14.97 -0.72
N LYS A 231 5.04 13.64 -0.52
CA LYS A 231 5.85 12.84 0.39
C LYS A 231 7.35 12.96 0.09
N ALA A 232 7.76 12.76 -1.16
CA ALA A 232 9.16 12.86 -1.56
C ALA A 232 9.75 14.26 -1.30
N THR A 233 8.96 15.31 -1.58
CA THR A 233 9.37 16.70 -1.32
C THR A 233 9.45 16.97 0.18
N ARG A 234 8.47 16.52 0.95
CA ARG A 234 8.44 16.67 2.41
C ARG A 234 9.63 15.97 3.08
N GLU A 235 9.96 14.76 2.67
CA GLU A 235 11.11 14.02 3.21
C GLU A 235 12.42 14.74 2.92
N ARG A 236 12.59 15.28 1.72
CA ARG A 236 13.78 16.07 1.36
C ARG A 236 13.88 17.38 2.16
N ILE A 237 12.79 18.12 2.28
CA ILE A 237 12.77 19.40 3.01
C ILE A 237 12.86 19.17 4.52
N GLY A 238 12.36 18.06 5.02
CA GLY A 238 12.32 17.74 6.44
C GLY A 238 13.67 17.86 7.14
N TRP A 239 14.74 17.43 6.47
CA TRP A 239 16.11 17.55 7.03
C TRP A 239 16.55 19.00 7.21
N TYR A 240 16.21 19.91 6.30
CA TYR A 240 16.51 21.35 6.44
C TYR A 240 15.70 21.96 7.60
N VAL A 241 14.45 21.52 7.78
CA VAL A 241 13.60 21.97 8.90
C VAL A 241 14.17 21.51 10.23
N VAL A 242 14.58 20.24 10.34
CA VAL A 242 15.23 19.70 11.56
C VAL A 242 16.50 20.50 11.88
N PHE A 243 17.37 20.72 10.89
CA PHE A 243 18.61 21.48 11.08
C PHE A 243 18.33 22.93 11.52
N TYR A 244 17.35 23.59 10.92
CA TYR A 244 16.93 24.93 11.34
C TYR A 244 16.50 24.95 12.82
N PHE A 245 15.67 23.99 13.25
CA PHE A 245 15.23 23.95 14.65
C PHE A 245 16.34 23.60 15.62
N LEU A 246 17.32 22.82 15.24
CA LEU A 246 18.51 22.57 16.07
C LEU A 246 19.30 23.86 16.32
N ILE A 247 19.58 24.64 15.26
CA ILE A 247 20.25 25.93 15.38
C ILE A 247 19.43 26.89 16.24
N PHE A 248 18.13 27.00 15.94
CA PHE A 248 17.21 27.87 16.69
C PHE A 248 17.19 27.52 18.20
N THR A 249 17.10 26.23 18.50
CA THR A 249 17.12 25.76 19.90
C THR A 249 18.44 26.07 20.60
N ALA A 250 19.57 25.89 19.90
CA ALA A 250 20.87 26.24 20.45
C ALA A 250 20.97 27.74 20.77
N LEU A 251 20.57 28.60 19.83
CA LEU A 251 20.59 30.04 20.03
C LEU A 251 19.64 30.50 21.16
N SER A 252 18.42 29.91 21.17
CA SER A 252 17.44 30.19 22.23
C SER A 252 17.95 29.74 23.61
N SER A 253 18.65 28.62 23.67
CA SER A 253 19.24 28.13 24.92
C SER A 253 20.39 29.00 25.40
N LEU A 254 21.21 29.52 24.50
CA LEU A 254 22.28 30.46 24.84
C LEU A 254 21.67 31.78 25.38
N LEU A 255 20.66 32.31 24.72
CA LEU A 255 19.93 33.48 25.14
C LEU A 255 19.27 33.28 26.53
N TYR A 256 18.58 32.15 26.71
CA TYR A 256 17.98 31.80 27.99
C TYR A 256 19.03 31.75 29.13
N ARG A 257 20.18 31.15 28.87
CA ARG A 257 21.26 31.09 29.86
C ARG A 257 21.80 32.48 30.21
N GLU A 258 21.88 33.41 29.24
CA GLU A 258 22.34 34.75 29.50
C GLU A 258 21.34 35.56 30.37
N PHE A 259 20.07 35.51 30.07
CA PHE A 259 19.03 36.12 30.90
C PHE A 259 18.98 35.53 32.32
N HIS A 260 19.19 34.26 32.52
CA HIS A 260 19.17 33.61 33.83
C HIS A 260 20.39 34.00 34.69
N LYS A 261 21.53 34.32 34.09
CA LYS A 261 22.71 34.84 34.87
C LYS A 261 22.40 36.17 35.54
N ASP A 262 21.64 37.04 34.88
CA ASP A 262 21.30 38.34 35.45
C ASP A 262 20.21 38.23 36.51
N TYR A 263 19.22 37.32 36.31
CA TYR A 263 18.16 37.08 37.31
C TYR A 263 18.70 36.48 38.62
N ASN A 264 19.75 35.66 38.60
CA ASN A 264 20.34 35.06 39.80
C ASN A 264 21.37 35.97 40.52
N LYS A 265 21.61 37.18 40.02
CA LYS A 265 22.46 38.18 40.68
C LYS A 265 21.70 39.15 41.58
N HIS A 266 20.40 39.13 41.57
CA HIS A 266 19.48 39.84 42.43
C HIS A 266 18.76 38.91 43.41
#